data_243ed8a022de0c1a334cd69cbbabc5d4
#
_entry.id   243ed8a022de0c1a334cd69cbbabc5d4
#
_cell.length_a   1.000
_cell.length_b   1.000
_cell.length_c   1.000
_cell.angle_alpha   90.00
_cell.angle_beta   90.00
_cell.angle_gamma   90.00
#
_symmetry.space_group_name_H-M   'P 1'
#
loop_
_entity.id
_entity.type
_entity.pdbx_description
1 polymer ?
#
loop_
_entity_poly.entity_id
_entity_poly.type
_entity_poly.pdbx_seq_one_letter_code
_entity_poly.pdbx_strand_id
1 'polypeptide(L)'
;MKKLLSFICLCLPLLATAQTTISVNTDRVIGKIDKNIYGVFMEPIGRDQEPPIENNVYGPLYCPGTPNANADGFNQLYIDAFRELQIPAMRWPGGNYVAGYNWEDGIGPKDQRPVRKDLAWGGYETNQVGTDEWVALNKAIGSENIICLNLGLGDINSARFWCEYTNVDHGTYYSDLRAKYGHPEPYKVKYWGLGNEVDGYPWIMGHKNADDYVKVAIEAAKALRAVDRSVQFVANGSAYYPDGTWAEWNRKVVEGLTGIAHYISIHRYWRDGLDESRADDYYSYVGEAAADFEEKIMSVKAQVDIQKALHPEKRSLMLSVDEWGAHGAAGIKNVLAGAMCLNSFVRHADFVKMGAYTMATGLLASDRESGQYYKSPWFYAYKMFSTNCLGESFDTYVSGDTFSSGPYDNIPYLDATAATSEDGKTLFVTVINRHEKDAIKADIQNVGKNAFAAGRVNVSSIEGGLDDTFTYAKRDSYAPKESTVNVARDGKITYTFPAHSITQFAIPVK
;
A
#
# COMPACT_ATOMS: atom_id res chain seq x y z
N MET A 1 -28.17 -39.23 67.67
CA MET A 1 -26.99 -38.69 66.88
C MET A 1 -27.27 -38.90 65.44
N LYS A 2 -27.79 -37.85 64.72
CA LYS A 2 -28.07 -37.89 63.28
C LYS A 2 -26.86 -37.23 62.59
N LYS A 3 -26.13 -37.95 61.74
CA LYS A 3 -25.04 -37.45 60.95
C LYS A 3 -25.63 -36.77 59.72
N LEU A 4 -25.43 -35.46 59.62
CA LEU A 4 -25.72 -34.67 58.39
C LEU A 4 -24.56 -34.84 57.42
N LEU A 5 -24.79 -35.46 56.27
CA LEU A 5 -23.85 -35.46 55.16
C LEU A 5 -24.10 -34.20 54.35
N SER A 6 -23.18 -33.25 54.36
CA SER A 6 -23.17 -32.11 53.46
C SER A 6 -22.57 -32.52 52.10
N PHE A 7 -23.38 -32.53 51.08
CA PHE A 7 -22.94 -32.63 49.68
C PHE A 7 -22.45 -31.25 49.25
N ILE A 8 -21.15 -31.10 49.07
CA ILE A 8 -20.58 -29.92 48.39
C ILE A 8 -20.65 -30.19 46.88
N CYS A 9 -21.59 -29.53 46.20
CA CYS A 9 -21.65 -29.51 44.76
C CYS A 9 -20.56 -28.52 44.26
N LEU A 10 -19.44 -29.06 43.77
CA LEU A 10 -18.43 -28.26 43.06
C LEU A 10 -19.02 -27.90 41.68
N CYS A 11 -19.62 -26.72 41.55
CA CYS A 11 -19.87 -26.10 40.26
C CYS A 11 -18.53 -25.63 39.70
N LEU A 12 -17.86 -26.42 38.89
CA LEU A 12 -16.83 -25.93 37.97
C LEU A 12 -17.53 -25.03 36.95
N PRO A 13 -17.15 -23.76 36.80
CA PRO A 13 -17.63 -22.95 35.69
C PRO A 13 -17.11 -23.61 34.42
N LEU A 14 -17.98 -24.17 33.61
CA LEU A 14 -17.72 -24.41 32.20
C LEU A 14 -17.47 -23.02 31.57
N LEU A 15 -16.21 -22.65 31.45
CA LEU A 15 -15.81 -21.58 30.52
C LEU A 15 -16.16 -22.10 29.11
N ALA A 16 -17.37 -21.83 28.69
CA ALA A 16 -17.72 -21.94 27.27
C ALA A 16 -16.89 -20.85 26.54
N THR A 17 -15.77 -21.24 25.98
CA THR A 17 -15.08 -20.39 25.02
C THR A 17 -16.06 -20.11 23.89
N ALA A 18 -16.41 -18.85 23.68
CA ALA A 18 -17.28 -18.47 22.57
C ALA A 18 -16.65 -18.95 21.26
N GLN A 19 -17.40 -19.70 20.46
CA GLN A 19 -16.90 -20.19 19.18
C GLN A 19 -16.58 -19.00 18.29
N THR A 20 -15.34 -18.87 17.85
CA THR A 20 -14.95 -17.79 16.94
C THR A 20 -15.68 -17.93 15.60
N THR A 21 -16.26 -16.84 15.13
CA THR A 21 -17.04 -16.82 13.89
C THR A 21 -16.62 -15.64 13.02
N ILE A 22 -16.44 -15.89 11.74
CA ILE A 22 -16.23 -14.89 10.69
C ILE A 22 -17.51 -14.78 9.88
N SER A 23 -18.21 -13.66 10.01
CA SER A 23 -19.49 -13.40 9.34
C SER A 23 -19.26 -12.47 8.16
N VAL A 24 -19.47 -12.95 6.95
CA VAL A 24 -19.44 -12.17 5.71
C VAL A 24 -20.87 -11.82 5.32
N ASN A 25 -21.16 -10.55 5.06
CA ASN A 25 -22.47 -10.11 4.59
C ASN A 25 -22.42 -9.69 3.13
N THR A 26 -22.69 -10.61 2.22
CA THR A 26 -22.66 -10.35 0.77
C THR A 26 -23.81 -9.47 0.27
N ASP A 27 -24.81 -9.15 1.10
CA ASP A 27 -25.83 -8.17 0.76
C ASP A 27 -25.39 -6.72 1.10
N ARG A 28 -24.28 -6.56 1.81
CA ARG A 28 -23.72 -5.26 2.21
C ARG A 28 -22.38 -5.02 1.52
N VAL A 29 -22.46 -4.48 0.31
CA VAL A 29 -21.29 -4.02 -0.43
C VAL A 29 -20.73 -2.77 0.23
N ILE A 30 -19.46 -2.78 0.60
CA ILE A 30 -18.74 -1.60 1.09
C ILE A 30 -18.39 -0.70 -0.09
N GLY A 31 -17.77 -1.27 -1.13
CA GLY A 31 -17.40 -0.55 -2.33
C GLY A 31 -16.66 -1.43 -3.34
N LYS A 32 -16.53 -0.93 -4.56
CA LYS A 32 -15.67 -1.54 -5.56
C LYS A 32 -14.21 -1.23 -5.24
N ILE A 33 -13.39 -2.25 -5.22
CA ILE A 33 -11.94 -2.12 -5.05
C ILE A 33 -11.38 -1.46 -6.31
N ASP A 34 -10.61 -0.37 -6.11
CA ASP A 34 -9.79 0.18 -7.18
C ASP A 34 -8.45 -0.56 -7.19
N LYS A 35 -8.05 -1.12 -8.33
CA LYS A 35 -6.79 -1.86 -8.43
C LYS A 35 -5.58 -1.04 -8.01
N ASN A 36 -5.64 0.29 -8.13
CA ASN A 36 -4.54 1.19 -7.77
C ASN A 36 -4.19 1.16 -6.26
N ILE A 37 -4.99 0.54 -5.39
CA ILE A 37 -4.60 0.29 -3.99
C ILE A 37 -3.38 -0.64 -3.89
N TYR A 38 -3.10 -1.42 -4.95
CA TYR A 38 -1.94 -2.30 -5.08
C TYR A 38 -0.79 -1.66 -5.86
N GLY A 39 -0.73 -0.34 -5.91
CA GLY A 39 0.40 0.40 -6.47
C GLY A 39 1.65 0.29 -5.62
N VAL A 40 2.77 0.74 -6.18
CA VAL A 40 4.08 0.73 -5.53
C VAL A 40 4.79 2.07 -5.70
N PHE A 41 5.82 2.27 -4.90
CA PHE A 41 6.59 3.50 -4.83
C PHE A 41 8.08 3.23 -5.00
N MET A 42 8.76 4.13 -5.72
CA MET A 42 10.21 4.10 -5.89
C MET A 42 10.82 5.48 -5.69
N GLU A 43 11.91 5.51 -4.99
CA GLU A 43 12.73 6.68 -4.72
C GLU A 43 14.22 6.30 -4.74
N PRO A 44 15.11 7.11 -5.32
CA PRO A 44 16.55 6.86 -5.30
C PRO A 44 17.12 7.19 -3.91
N ILE A 45 16.88 6.33 -2.92
CA ILE A 45 17.44 6.48 -1.57
C ILE A 45 18.81 5.80 -1.53
N GLY A 46 19.87 6.62 -1.55
CA GLY A 46 21.26 6.21 -1.35
C GLY A 46 21.88 7.08 -0.27
N ARG A 47 22.71 6.52 0.61
CA ARG A 47 23.38 7.27 1.67
C ARG A 47 24.86 7.45 1.33
N ASP A 48 25.36 8.71 1.36
CA ASP A 48 26.77 9.11 1.34
C ASP A 48 27.73 8.23 0.53
N GLN A 49 27.30 7.76 -0.63
CA GLN A 49 28.09 6.89 -1.49
C GLN A 49 28.83 7.69 -2.54
N GLU A 50 30.10 7.38 -2.72
CA GLU A 50 30.83 7.77 -3.92
C GLU A 50 30.53 6.80 -5.06
N PRO A 51 30.67 7.22 -6.35
CA PRO A 51 30.45 6.31 -7.47
C PRO A 51 31.28 5.00 -7.36
N PRO A 52 30.72 3.82 -7.72
CA PRO A 52 29.42 3.67 -8.34
C PRO A 52 28.27 3.81 -7.33
N ILE A 53 27.25 4.58 -7.74
CA ILE A 53 26.08 4.82 -6.91
C ILE A 53 25.20 3.57 -6.90
N GLU A 54 25.00 3.02 -5.72
CA GLU A 54 24.00 2.00 -5.46
C GLU A 54 22.93 2.57 -4.53
N ASN A 55 21.67 2.47 -4.94
CA ASN A 55 20.52 2.88 -4.15
C ASN A 55 19.31 2.00 -4.50
N ASN A 56 18.11 2.35 -4.08
CA ASN A 56 16.92 1.54 -4.38
C ASN A 56 16.58 1.46 -5.88
N VAL A 57 16.99 2.43 -6.69
CA VAL A 57 16.82 2.44 -8.14
C VAL A 57 18.03 1.84 -8.83
N TYR A 58 19.22 2.39 -8.56
CA TYR A 58 20.48 1.97 -9.19
C TYR A 58 21.04 0.75 -8.48
N GLY A 59 21.37 -0.28 -9.24
CA GLY A 59 21.75 -1.60 -8.75
C GLY A 59 20.58 -2.59 -8.78
N PRO A 60 19.59 -2.49 -7.90
CA PRO A 60 18.47 -3.45 -7.91
C PRO A 60 17.59 -3.35 -9.16
N LEU A 61 17.04 -2.15 -9.44
CA LEU A 61 16.03 -1.96 -10.49
C LEU A 61 16.66 -1.57 -11.84
N TYR A 62 17.63 -0.65 -11.84
CA TYR A 62 18.38 -0.23 -13.03
C TYR A 62 19.83 -0.68 -12.90
N CYS A 63 20.20 -1.66 -13.73
CA CYS A 63 21.47 -2.39 -13.62
C CYS A 63 22.12 -2.64 -15.00
N PRO A 64 22.33 -1.59 -15.83
CA PRO A 64 22.84 -1.76 -17.19
C PRO A 64 24.19 -2.49 -17.20
N GLY A 65 24.36 -3.39 -18.19
CA GLY A 65 25.58 -4.18 -18.34
C GLY A 65 25.65 -5.44 -17.45
N THR A 66 24.65 -5.68 -16.59
CA THR A 66 24.56 -6.94 -15.83
C THR A 66 23.78 -8.02 -16.63
N PRO A 67 23.94 -9.31 -16.27
CA PRO A 67 23.22 -10.40 -16.94
C PRO A 67 21.67 -10.30 -16.82
N ASN A 68 21.17 -9.60 -15.80
CA ASN A 68 19.73 -9.44 -15.57
C ASN A 68 19.14 -8.22 -16.28
N ALA A 69 19.98 -7.33 -16.87
CA ALA A 69 19.50 -6.12 -17.53
C ALA A 69 18.81 -6.45 -18.86
N ASN A 70 17.63 -5.84 -19.09
CA ASN A 70 17.01 -5.81 -20.41
C ASN A 70 17.70 -4.77 -21.33
N ALA A 71 17.17 -4.57 -22.53
CA ALA A 71 17.74 -3.62 -23.50
C ALA A 71 17.73 -2.17 -23.00
N ASP A 72 16.78 -1.80 -22.12
CA ASP A 72 16.66 -0.46 -21.54
C ASP A 72 17.50 -0.26 -20.28
N GLY A 73 18.19 -1.32 -19.83
CA GLY A 73 19.03 -1.33 -18.62
C GLY A 73 18.30 -1.69 -17.33
N PHE A 74 17.02 -2.04 -17.38
CA PHE A 74 16.26 -2.46 -16.20
C PHE A 74 16.38 -3.94 -15.93
N ASN A 75 16.34 -4.32 -14.65
CA ASN A 75 16.39 -5.69 -14.21
C ASN A 75 15.11 -6.46 -14.60
N GLN A 76 15.26 -7.41 -15.51
CA GLN A 76 14.15 -8.20 -16.04
C GLN A 76 13.44 -9.01 -14.97
N LEU A 77 14.14 -9.44 -13.90
CA LEU A 77 13.53 -10.19 -12.80
C LEU A 77 12.49 -9.36 -12.04
N TYR A 78 12.73 -8.05 -11.85
CA TYR A 78 11.73 -7.15 -11.26
C TYR A 78 10.56 -6.91 -12.20
N ILE A 79 10.81 -6.71 -13.51
CA ILE A 79 9.73 -6.54 -14.48
C ILE A 79 8.81 -7.76 -14.48
N ASP A 80 9.36 -8.97 -14.49
CA ASP A 80 8.58 -10.20 -14.50
C ASP A 80 7.82 -10.39 -13.17
N ALA A 81 8.46 -10.08 -12.04
CA ALA A 81 7.82 -10.11 -10.73
C ALA A 81 6.65 -9.11 -10.63
N PHE A 82 6.83 -7.88 -11.10
CA PHE A 82 5.79 -6.85 -11.06
C PHE A 82 4.62 -7.16 -12.02
N ARG A 83 4.90 -7.77 -13.17
CA ARG A 83 3.86 -8.31 -14.05
C ARG A 83 3.06 -9.43 -13.38
N GLU A 84 3.73 -10.35 -12.70
CA GLU A 84 3.07 -11.45 -11.97
C GLU A 84 2.21 -10.93 -10.81
N LEU A 85 2.63 -9.87 -10.13
CA LEU A 85 1.85 -9.18 -9.11
C LEU A 85 0.76 -8.28 -9.69
N GLN A 86 0.72 -8.08 -11.00
CA GLN A 86 -0.20 -7.17 -11.69
C GLN A 86 -0.13 -5.75 -11.12
N ILE A 87 1.09 -5.23 -10.87
CA ILE A 87 1.28 -3.90 -10.30
C ILE A 87 0.60 -2.85 -11.18
N PRO A 88 -0.45 -2.16 -10.70
CA PRO A 88 -1.30 -1.32 -11.53
C PRO A 88 -0.75 0.08 -11.75
N ALA A 89 0.04 0.59 -10.80
CA ALA A 89 0.58 1.94 -10.84
C ALA A 89 1.88 2.05 -10.04
N MET A 90 2.79 2.90 -10.48
CA MET A 90 4.07 3.13 -9.82
C MET A 90 4.30 4.63 -9.61
N ARG A 91 4.53 5.02 -8.36
CA ARG A 91 4.82 6.40 -7.94
C ARG A 91 6.32 6.68 -7.96
N TRP A 92 6.71 7.83 -8.55
CA TRP A 92 8.08 8.29 -8.73
C TRP A 92 8.12 9.83 -8.94
N PRO A 93 9.20 10.54 -8.78
CA PRO A 93 10.58 10.12 -8.47
C PRO A 93 10.83 9.95 -6.98
N GLY A 94 9.88 10.12 -6.15
CA GLY A 94 10.06 9.99 -4.75
C GLY A 94 8.90 10.60 -3.99
N GLY A 95 9.07 10.57 -2.82
CA GLY A 95 9.48 10.82 -1.48
C GLY A 95 10.21 12.16 -1.35
N ASN A 96 11.04 12.23 -0.31
CA ASN A 96 11.75 13.47 0.00
C ASN A 96 12.72 13.90 -1.09
N TYR A 97 13.22 12.97 -1.89
CA TYR A 97 14.06 13.26 -3.05
C TYR A 97 13.42 14.26 -4.01
N VAL A 98 12.10 14.16 -4.26
CA VAL A 98 11.43 15.04 -5.23
C VAL A 98 11.50 16.51 -4.86
N ALA A 99 11.57 16.83 -3.56
CA ALA A 99 11.60 18.22 -3.10
C ALA A 99 12.84 19.01 -3.57
N GLY A 100 13.92 18.31 -3.95
CA GLY A 100 15.14 18.89 -4.54
C GLY A 100 15.37 18.52 -6.00
N TYR A 101 14.52 17.71 -6.62
CA TYR A 101 14.72 17.15 -7.97
C TYR A 101 14.35 18.14 -9.06
N ASN A 102 15.26 18.31 -10.04
CA ASN A 102 14.96 18.98 -11.31
C ASN A 102 14.76 17.94 -12.41
N TRP A 103 13.53 17.75 -12.88
CA TRP A 103 13.18 16.73 -13.86
C TRP A 103 13.89 16.92 -15.22
N GLU A 104 14.26 18.15 -15.58
CA GLU A 104 14.98 18.45 -16.84
C GLU A 104 16.38 17.84 -16.85
N ASP A 105 16.99 17.62 -15.69
CA ASP A 105 18.29 16.94 -15.58
C ASP A 105 18.20 15.45 -15.99
N GLY A 106 17.00 14.87 -15.93
CA GLY A 106 16.74 13.46 -16.23
C GLY A 106 16.21 13.17 -17.66
N ILE A 107 16.26 14.14 -18.59
CA ILE A 107 15.83 13.92 -19.98
C ILE A 107 16.97 14.11 -20.99
N GLY A 108 16.78 13.59 -22.22
CA GLY A 108 17.78 13.67 -23.27
C GLY A 108 18.93 12.68 -23.15
N PRO A 109 20.03 12.87 -23.90
CA PRO A 109 21.15 11.95 -23.94
C PRO A 109 21.78 11.72 -22.57
N LYS A 110 21.94 10.46 -22.17
CA LYS A 110 22.40 10.09 -20.82
C LYS A 110 23.81 10.57 -20.51
N ASP A 111 24.68 10.64 -21.49
CA ASP A 111 26.06 11.14 -21.38
C ASP A 111 26.16 12.67 -21.18
N GLN A 112 25.05 13.40 -21.39
CA GLN A 112 24.95 14.84 -21.19
C GLN A 112 24.19 15.22 -19.91
N ARG A 113 23.62 14.24 -19.20
CA ARG A 113 22.87 14.51 -17.97
C ARG A 113 23.80 14.86 -16.82
N PRO A 114 23.51 15.92 -16.05
CA PRO A 114 24.37 16.32 -14.94
C PRO A 114 24.27 15.35 -13.77
N VAL A 115 25.38 15.15 -13.07
CA VAL A 115 25.36 14.55 -11.75
C VAL A 115 25.04 15.64 -10.73
N ARG A 116 24.06 15.39 -9.87
CA ARG A 116 23.62 16.33 -8.82
C ARG A 116 23.87 15.75 -7.43
N LYS A 117 24.05 16.64 -6.44
CA LYS A 117 23.99 16.24 -5.04
C LYS A 117 22.54 15.90 -4.69
N ASP A 118 22.31 14.73 -4.11
CA ASP A 118 21.03 14.41 -3.51
C ASP A 118 20.88 15.18 -2.19
N LEU A 119 19.89 16.06 -2.15
CA LEU A 119 19.68 16.96 -1.02
C LEU A 119 18.85 16.32 0.10
N ALA A 120 18.13 15.24 -0.20
CA ALA A 120 17.28 14.56 0.76
C ALA A 120 18.04 13.47 1.52
N TRP A 121 18.78 12.62 0.79
CA TRP A 121 19.37 11.41 1.35
C TRP A 121 20.91 11.44 1.40
N GLY A 122 21.52 12.51 0.89
CA GLY A 122 22.97 12.56 0.70
C GLY A 122 23.43 11.79 -0.55
N GLY A 123 24.74 11.74 -0.81
CA GLY A 123 25.24 11.10 -2.01
C GLY A 123 24.99 11.91 -3.29
N TYR A 124 24.89 11.23 -4.42
CA TYR A 124 24.80 11.84 -5.74
C TYR A 124 23.73 11.17 -6.57
N GLU A 125 23.04 11.93 -7.42
CA GLU A 125 22.11 11.46 -8.44
C GLU A 125 22.73 11.62 -9.82
N THR A 126 22.80 10.54 -10.58
CA THR A 126 23.38 10.51 -11.92
C THR A 126 22.40 10.83 -13.04
N ASN A 127 21.12 10.90 -12.70
CA ASN A 127 20.02 11.14 -13.65
C ASN A 127 19.94 10.13 -14.81
N GLN A 128 20.47 8.90 -14.63
CA GLN A 128 20.43 7.87 -15.66
C GLN A 128 19.03 7.23 -15.81
N VAL A 129 18.20 7.37 -14.77
CA VAL A 129 16.77 7.08 -14.80
C VAL A 129 16.02 8.37 -14.64
N GLY A 130 15.41 8.85 -15.71
CA GLY A 130 14.58 10.04 -15.70
C GLY A 130 13.18 9.71 -16.23
N THR A 131 12.47 10.73 -16.73
CA THR A 131 11.06 10.59 -17.17
C THR A 131 10.90 9.53 -18.25
N ASP A 132 11.78 9.52 -19.25
CA ASP A 132 11.66 8.64 -20.42
C ASP A 132 11.89 7.18 -20.02
N GLU A 133 12.91 6.92 -19.21
CA GLU A 133 13.22 5.57 -18.71
C GLU A 133 12.13 5.08 -17.77
N TRP A 134 11.61 5.95 -16.89
CA TRP A 134 10.55 5.58 -15.97
C TRP A 134 9.26 5.19 -16.70
N VAL A 135 8.86 5.95 -17.70
CA VAL A 135 7.70 5.64 -18.55
C VAL A 135 7.92 4.33 -19.32
N ALA A 136 9.13 4.10 -19.86
CA ALA A 136 9.46 2.85 -20.54
C ALA A 136 9.36 1.64 -19.59
N LEU A 137 9.84 1.75 -18.36
CA LEU A 137 9.71 0.72 -17.33
C LEU A 137 8.24 0.41 -17.03
N ASN A 138 7.42 1.45 -16.77
CA ASN A 138 6.01 1.26 -16.47
C ASN A 138 5.26 0.63 -17.65
N LYS A 139 5.56 1.04 -18.88
CA LYS A 139 5.03 0.40 -20.08
C LYS A 139 5.44 -1.07 -20.18
N ALA A 140 6.67 -1.40 -19.85
CA ALA A 140 7.15 -2.79 -19.85
C ALA A 140 6.44 -3.64 -18.79
N ILE A 141 6.10 -3.09 -17.64
CA ILE A 141 5.34 -3.78 -16.57
C ILE A 141 3.85 -3.85 -16.91
N GLY A 142 3.28 -2.83 -17.54
CA GLY A 142 1.84 -2.61 -17.74
C GLY A 142 1.21 -1.75 -16.65
N SER A 143 2.02 -0.90 -16.01
CA SER A 143 1.61 -0.02 -14.91
C SER A 143 1.36 1.40 -15.38
N GLU A 144 0.47 2.11 -14.69
CA GLU A 144 0.26 3.56 -14.84
C GLU A 144 1.37 4.34 -14.12
N ASN A 145 1.66 5.55 -14.64
CA ASN A 145 2.61 6.45 -14.02
C ASN A 145 1.91 7.36 -13.01
N ILE A 146 2.46 7.44 -11.79
CA ILE A 146 2.12 8.46 -10.81
C ILE A 146 3.37 9.32 -10.63
N ILE A 147 3.34 10.55 -11.14
CA ILE A 147 4.47 11.48 -11.02
C ILE A 147 4.22 12.44 -9.86
N CYS A 148 5.17 12.51 -8.94
CA CYS A 148 5.16 13.47 -7.85
C CYS A 148 5.89 14.77 -8.26
N LEU A 149 5.27 15.93 -8.02
CA LEU A 149 5.83 17.23 -8.36
C LEU A 149 6.78 17.75 -7.28
N ASN A 150 7.85 18.41 -7.71
CA ASN A 150 8.69 19.20 -6.83
C ASN A 150 7.96 20.49 -6.41
N LEU A 151 7.19 20.45 -5.34
CA LEU A 151 6.64 21.64 -4.68
C LEU A 151 7.47 22.04 -3.45
N GLY A 152 8.66 21.48 -3.30
CA GLY A 152 9.67 21.89 -2.31
C GLY A 152 10.45 23.11 -2.79
N LEU A 153 11.52 22.90 -3.55
CA LEU A 153 12.38 23.93 -4.14
C LEU A 153 11.99 24.30 -5.57
N GLY A 154 11.15 23.48 -6.24
CA GLY A 154 10.67 23.73 -7.60
C GLY A 154 9.59 24.81 -7.65
N ASP A 155 9.34 25.31 -8.86
CA ASP A 155 8.28 26.27 -9.13
C ASP A 155 7.14 25.67 -9.98
N ILE A 156 6.02 26.38 -10.05
CA ILE A 156 4.82 25.95 -10.79
C ILE A 156 5.07 25.86 -12.30
N ASN A 157 5.98 26.68 -12.86
CA ASN A 157 6.33 26.60 -14.28
C ASN A 157 7.07 25.30 -14.59
N SER A 158 8.03 24.92 -13.75
CA SER A 158 8.73 23.63 -13.88
C SER A 158 7.74 22.46 -13.85
N ALA A 159 6.77 22.47 -12.93
CA ALA A 159 5.71 21.47 -12.87
C ALA A 159 4.85 21.43 -14.13
N ARG A 160 4.44 22.62 -14.63
CA ARG A 160 3.66 22.76 -15.87
C ARG A 160 4.45 22.26 -17.09
N PHE A 161 5.73 22.60 -17.18
CA PHE A 161 6.59 22.17 -18.29
C PHE A 161 6.81 20.65 -18.28
N TRP A 162 6.87 20.03 -17.12
CA TRP A 162 6.92 18.57 -17.03
C TRP A 162 5.64 17.93 -17.57
N CYS A 163 4.45 18.46 -17.22
CA CYS A 163 3.19 18.02 -17.81
C CYS A 163 3.13 18.27 -19.32
N GLU A 164 3.68 19.40 -19.81
CA GLU A 164 3.79 19.68 -21.23
C GLU A 164 4.69 18.65 -21.94
N TYR A 165 5.86 18.34 -21.38
CA TYR A 165 6.77 17.31 -21.89
C TYR A 165 6.10 15.94 -21.99
N THR A 166 5.32 15.56 -21.00
CA THR A 166 4.72 14.22 -20.93
C THR A 166 3.41 14.09 -21.71
N ASN A 167 2.57 15.12 -21.75
CA ASN A 167 1.18 14.99 -22.17
C ASN A 167 0.81 15.71 -23.46
N VAL A 168 1.55 16.77 -23.85
CA VAL A 168 1.25 17.48 -25.10
C VAL A 168 1.80 16.70 -26.29
N ASP A 169 0.99 16.60 -27.34
CA ASP A 169 1.30 15.84 -28.52
C ASP A 169 2.50 16.47 -29.29
N HIS A 170 2.36 17.69 -29.78
CA HIS A 170 3.39 18.41 -30.55
C HIS A 170 3.15 19.92 -30.53
N GLY A 171 4.13 20.67 -31.07
CA GLY A 171 4.00 22.10 -31.33
C GLY A 171 4.27 23.00 -30.14
N THR A 172 4.74 22.45 -29.02
CA THR A 172 5.27 23.22 -27.90
C THR A 172 6.75 22.89 -27.69
N TYR A 173 7.47 23.78 -27.02
CA TYR A 173 8.91 23.59 -26.79
C TYR A 173 9.21 22.20 -26.18
N TYR A 174 8.49 21.81 -25.12
CA TYR A 174 8.78 20.57 -24.42
C TYR A 174 8.25 19.31 -25.14
N SER A 175 7.12 19.39 -25.83
CA SER A 175 6.65 18.27 -26.68
C SER A 175 7.59 17.99 -27.84
N ASP A 176 8.10 19.06 -28.48
CA ASP A 176 9.04 18.94 -29.58
C ASP A 176 10.44 18.49 -29.06
N LEU A 177 10.82 18.88 -27.86
CA LEU A 177 12.04 18.40 -27.20
C LEU A 177 11.95 16.89 -26.91
N ARG A 178 10.81 16.40 -26.41
CA ARG A 178 10.54 14.96 -26.21
C ARG A 178 10.71 14.21 -27.55
N ALA A 179 10.08 14.71 -28.61
CA ALA A 179 10.19 14.10 -29.93
C ALA A 179 11.64 14.11 -30.47
N LYS A 180 12.39 15.19 -30.26
CA LYS A 180 13.82 15.29 -30.59
C LYS A 180 14.66 14.24 -29.87
N TYR A 181 14.29 13.89 -28.64
CA TYR A 181 14.98 12.86 -27.84
C TYR A 181 14.54 11.43 -28.18
N GLY A 182 13.71 11.24 -29.22
CA GLY A 182 13.32 9.93 -29.73
C GLY A 182 11.95 9.44 -29.27
N HIS A 183 11.19 10.28 -28.58
CA HIS A 183 9.88 9.94 -28.01
C HIS A 183 8.78 10.84 -28.60
N PRO A 184 8.37 10.64 -29.89
CA PRO A 184 7.41 11.52 -30.56
C PRO A 184 6.01 11.47 -29.92
N GLU A 185 5.58 10.29 -29.42
CA GLU A 185 4.26 10.13 -28.86
C GLU A 185 4.18 10.63 -27.41
N PRO A 186 3.06 11.28 -27.00
CA PRO A 186 2.88 11.71 -25.62
C PRO A 186 2.70 10.52 -24.68
N TYR A 187 3.24 10.65 -23.48
CA TYR A 187 3.17 9.60 -22.47
C TYR A 187 1.82 9.54 -21.75
N LYS A 188 1.04 10.63 -21.79
CA LYS A 188 -0.30 10.76 -21.21
C LYS A 188 -0.35 10.39 -19.71
N VAL A 189 0.59 10.93 -18.96
CA VAL A 189 0.64 10.75 -17.50
C VAL A 189 -0.64 11.30 -16.89
N LYS A 190 -1.40 10.42 -16.24
CA LYS A 190 -2.70 10.73 -15.69
C LYS A 190 -2.64 11.25 -14.25
N TYR A 191 -1.79 10.66 -13.41
CA TYR A 191 -1.76 10.93 -11.98
C TYR A 191 -0.56 11.78 -11.57
N TRP A 192 -0.83 12.86 -10.82
CA TRP A 192 0.16 13.84 -10.42
C TRP A 192 0.04 14.12 -8.93
N GLY A 193 1.08 13.80 -8.16
CA GLY A 193 1.20 14.17 -6.75
C GLY A 193 1.55 15.67 -6.63
N LEU A 194 0.76 16.41 -5.86
CA LEU A 194 1.00 17.83 -5.60
C LEU A 194 1.98 18.01 -4.42
N GLY A 195 3.23 17.60 -4.60
CA GLY A 195 4.28 17.62 -3.59
C GLY A 195 4.38 16.33 -2.79
N ASN A 196 5.37 16.26 -1.91
CA ASN A 196 5.64 15.15 -1.01
C ASN A 196 6.01 15.64 0.38
N GLU A 197 5.31 15.16 1.42
CA GLU A 197 5.61 15.37 2.85
C GLU A 197 5.97 16.82 3.23
N VAL A 198 5.38 17.80 2.56
CA VAL A 198 5.67 19.22 2.83
C VAL A 198 5.12 19.71 4.18
N ASP A 199 4.29 18.88 4.85
CA ASP A 199 3.85 19.00 6.24
C ASP A 199 4.85 18.40 7.23
N GLY A 200 5.78 17.61 6.73
CA GLY A 200 6.54 16.62 7.48
C GLY A 200 7.66 17.17 8.34
N TYR A 201 8.69 16.35 8.44
CA TYR A 201 9.84 16.65 9.29
C TYR A 201 10.51 17.98 8.92
N PRO A 202 10.94 18.80 9.91
CA PRO A 202 11.53 20.12 9.64
C PRO A 202 12.77 20.13 8.74
N TRP A 203 13.44 18.96 8.59
CA TRP A 203 14.61 18.82 7.71
C TRP A 203 14.23 18.58 6.24
N ILE A 204 12.96 18.32 5.93
CA ILE A 204 12.47 18.16 4.55
C ILE A 204 12.42 19.53 3.87
N MET A 205 13.00 19.61 2.68
CA MET A 205 13.03 20.84 1.91
C MET A 205 11.62 21.26 1.49
N GLY A 206 11.37 22.57 1.56
CA GLY A 206 10.09 23.13 1.15
C GLY A 206 8.98 22.91 2.17
N HIS A 207 9.30 22.61 3.43
CA HIS A 207 8.33 22.53 4.52
C HIS A 207 7.39 23.73 4.54
N LYS A 208 6.09 23.47 4.67
CA LYS A 208 5.03 24.48 4.62
C LYS A 208 4.04 24.27 5.75
N ASN A 209 3.37 25.36 6.14
CA ASN A 209 2.09 25.23 6.83
C ASN A 209 0.97 24.90 5.84
N ALA A 210 -0.16 24.37 6.32
CA ALA A 210 -1.24 23.90 5.47
C ALA A 210 -1.85 25.02 4.59
N ASP A 211 -1.95 26.25 5.09
CA ASP A 211 -2.53 27.36 4.34
C ASP A 211 -1.68 27.77 3.15
N ASP A 212 -0.35 27.78 3.31
CA ASP A 212 0.57 28.08 2.22
C ASP A 212 0.66 26.92 1.23
N TYR A 213 0.62 25.67 1.72
CA TYR A 213 0.55 24.51 0.85
C TYR A 213 -0.68 24.53 -0.04
N VAL A 214 -1.88 24.75 0.50
CA VAL A 214 -3.14 24.80 -0.25
C VAL A 214 -3.08 25.82 -1.38
N LYS A 215 -2.54 27.02 -1.13
CA LYS A 215 -2.38 28.08 -2.16
C LYS A 215 -1.51 27.58 -3.33
N VAL A 216 -0.35 27.01 -3.02
CA VAL A 216 0.60 26.52 -4.05
C VAL A 216 0.00 25.33 -4.81
N ALA A 217 -0.64 24.39 -4.11
CA ALA A 217 -1.26 23.22 -4.72
C ALA A 217 -2.42 23.58 -5.67
N ILE A 218 -3.23 24.59 -5.31
CA ILE A 218 -4.30 25.12 -6.17
C ILE A 218 -3.70 25.66 -7.49
N GLU A 219 -2.67 26.49 -7.41
CA GLU A 219 -2.08 27.10 -8.62
C GLU A 219 -1.34 26.06 -9.47
N ALA A 220 -0.65 25.09 -8.86
CA ALA A 220 -0.06 23.96 -9.60
C ALA A 220 -1.14 23.13 -10.32
N ALA A 221 -2.23 22.78 -9.63
CA ALA A 221 -3.34 22.03 -10.23
C ALA A 221 -3.99 22.78 -11.41
N LYS A 222 -4.17 24.11 -11.28
CA LYS A 222 -4.68 24.95 -12.39
C LYS A 222 -3.74 24.95 -13.57
N ALA A 223 -2.43 25.11 -13.33
CA ALA A 223 -1.42 25.17 -14.38
C ALA A 223 -1.35 23.85 -15.17
N LEU A 224 -1.31 22.69 -14.48
CA LEU A 224 -1.29 21.39 -15.15
C LEU A 224 -2.61 21.11 -15.88
N ARG A 225 -3.77 21.46 -15.28
CA ARG A 225 -5.08 21.29 -15.93
C ARG A 225 -5.27 22.18 -17.16
N ALA A 226 -4.57 23.31 -17.23
CA ALA A 226 -4.54 24.14 -18.42
C ALA A 226 -3.76 23.49 -19.57
N VAL A 227 -2.76 22.65 -19.25
CA VAL A 227 -2.02 21.84 -20.24
C VAL A 227 -2.84 20.64 -20.68
N ASP A 228 -3.35 19.86 -19.72
CA ASP A 228 -4.15 18.66 -19.97
C ASP A 228 -5.30 18.55 -18.96
N ARG A 229 -6.54 18.56 -19.47
CA ARG A 229 -7.74 18.48 -18.63
C ARG A 229 -8.02 17.09 -18.05
N SER A 230 -7.35 16.05 -18.57
CA SER A 230 -7.55 14.66 -18.14
C SER A 230 -6.75 14.30 -16.87
N VAL A 231 -5.79 15.13 -16.47
CA VAL A 231 -4.92 14.87 -15.33
C VAL A 231 -5.69 14.84 -14.00
N GLN A 232 -5.26 13.95 -13.14
CA GLN A 232 -5.81 13.75 -11.81
C GLN A 232 -4.74 14.05 -10.75
N PHE A 233 -5.15 14.69 -9.66
CA PHE A 233 -4.23 15.17 -8.64
C PHE A 233 -4.38 14.40 -7.34
N VAL A 234 -3.24 14.09 -6.72
CA VAL A 234 -3.12 13.60 -5.35
C VAL A 234 -2.60 14.76 -4.50
N ALA A 235 -3.43 15.29 -3.60
CA ALA A 235 -3.04 16.34 -2.67
C ALA A 235 -2.19 15.75 -1.54
N ASN A 236 -1.14 16.46 -1.11
CA ASN A 236 -0.33 16.05 0.02
C ASN A 236 -1.12 16.18 1.33
N GLY A 237 -1.60 15.07 1.85
CA GLY A 237 -2.11 14.95 3.21
C GLY A 237 -0.95 14.76 4.20
N SER A 238 -1.29 14.35 5.43
CA SER A 238 -0.27 14.25 6.47
C SER A 238 0.66 13.06 6.31
N ALA A 239 1.94 13.34 6.60
CA ALA A 239 2.98 12.35 6.75
C ALA A 239 3.58 12.34 8.17
N TYR A 240 3.37 13.41 8.95
CA TYR A 240 3.99 13.60 10.25
C TYR A 240 2.97 13.50 11.38
N TYR A 241 3.11 12.51 12.25
CA TYR A 241 2.15 12.19 13.31
C TYR A 241 2.59 12.52 14.74
N PRO A 242 3.90 12.66 15.07
CA PRO A 242 4.36 12.73 16.45
C PRO A 242 3.87 13.95 17.24
N ASP A 243 3.67 15.11 16.61
CA ASP A 243 3.26 16.36 17.28
C ASP A 243 1.75 16.64 17.26
N GLY A 244 0.97 15.72 16.66
CA GLY A 244 -0.50 15.83 16.59
C GLY A 244 -1.05 16.86 15.60
N THR A 245 -0.20 17.55 14.83
CA THR A 245 -0.65 18.57 13.85
C THR A 245 -1.31 17.97 12.61
N TRP A 246 -1.12 16.67 12.37
CA TRP A 246 -1.63 15.94 11.22
C TRP A 246 -3.16 16.10 11.01
N ALA A 247 -3.93 16.14 12.08
CA ALA A 247 -5.39 16.25 11.99
C ALA A 247 -5.83 17.62 11.44
N GLU A 248 -5.19 18.70 11.90
CA GLU A 248 -5.44 20.04 11.39
C GLU A 248 -4.94 20.21 9.96
N TRP A 249 -3.76 19.66 9.64
CA TRP A 249 -3.23 19.65 8.29
C TRP A 249 -4.23 19.02 7.32
N ASN A 250 -4.68 17.79 7.58
CA ASN A 250 -5.63 17.09 6.73
C ASN A 250 -6.95 17.88 6.59
N ARG A 251 -7.47 18.45 7.68
CA ARG A 251 -8.69 19.26 7.63
C ARG A 251 -8.55 20.43 6.65
N LYS A 252 -7.47 21.21 6.74
CA LYS A 252 -7.23 22.36 5.86
C LYS A 252 -7.02 21.95 4.41
N VAL A 253 -6.31 20.87 4.17
CA VAL A 253 -6.09 20.34 2.82
C VAL A 253 -7.39 19.86 2.20
N VAL A 254 -8.22 19.12 2.96
CA VAL A 254 -9.55 18.67 2.51
C VAL A 254 -10.44 19.86 2.19
N GLU A 255 -10.51 20.87 3.08
CA GLU A 255 -11.30 22.09 2.85
C GLU A 255 -10.86 22.83 1.58
N GLY A 256 -9.56 23.05 1.42
CA GLY A 256 -9.01 23.88 0.35
C GLY A 256 -8.99 23.19 -1.02
N LEU A 257 -8.87 21.87 -1.07
CA LEU A 257 -8.67 21.14 -2.33
C LEU A 257 -9.88 20.28 -2.75
N THR A 258 -10.97 20.26 -1.99
CA THR A 258 -12.24 19.65 -2.41
C THR A 258 -12.76 20.30 -3.71
N GLY A 259 -13.03 19.48 -4.72
CA GLY A 259 -13.40 19.90 -6.08
C GLY A 259 -12.20 20.20 -6.99
N ILE A 260 -10.98 20.34 -6.44
CA ILE A 260 -9.74 20.60 -7.18
C ILE A 260 -8.94 19.30 -7.34
N ALA A 261 -8.50 18.67 -6.27
CA ALA A 261 -7.82 17.38 -6.30
C ALA A 261 -8.82 16.22 -6.43
N HIS A 262 -8.33 15.02 -6.69
CA HIS A 262 -9.09 13.78 -6.79
C HIS A 262 -8.87 12.92 -5.57
N TYR A 263 -7.65 12.97 -5.03
CA TYR A 263 -7.22 12.21 -3.88
C TYR A 263 -6.56 13.13 -2.87
N ILE A 264 -6.63 12.75 -1.60
CA ILE A 264 -5.74 13.21 -0.55
C ILE A 264 -4.83 12.06 -0.16
N SER A 265 -3.54 12.30 -0.04
CA SER A 265 -2.60 11.27 0.44
C SER A 265 -2.51 11.25 1.95
N ILE A 266 -2.17 10.09 2.49
CA ILE A 266 -1.50 9.97 3.77
C ILE A 266 -0.32 9.04 3.62
N HIS A 267 0.76 9.31 4.37
CA HIS A 267 1.87 8.40 4.54
C HIS A 267 1.74 7.74 5.90
N ARG A 268 1.65 6.43 5.93
CA ARG A 268 1.50 5.71 7.19
C ARG A 268 2.36 4.45 7.19
N TYR A 269 3.52 4.59 7.77
CA TYR A 269 4.38 3.45 8.05
C TYR A 269 3.90 2.75 9.32
N TRP A 270 4.12 1.43 9.35
CA TRP A 270 3.69 0.60 10.45
C TRP A 270 4.36 1.02 11.75
N ARG A 271 3.59 1.31 12.79
CA ARG A 271 3.99 1.86 14.09
C ARG A 271 4.52 3.31 14.11
N ASP A 272 4.51 4.03 13.00
CA ASP A 272 4.95 5.41 12.98
C ASP A 272 4.14 6.29 13.96
N GLY A 273 4.84 7.02 14.85
CA GLY A 273 4.22 7.85 15.89
C GLY A 273 3.65 7.06 17.09
N LEU A 274 3.83 5.75 17.18
CA LEU A 274 3.50 4.96 18.37
C LEU A 274 4.67 4.92 19.35
N ASP A 275 4.37 4.50 20.60
CA ASP A 275 5.36 4.42 21.69
C ASP A 275 6.49 3.43 21.36
N GLU A 276 7.67 3.94 21.10
CA GLU A 276 8.87 3.16 20.75
C GLU A 276 9.34 2.24 21.91
N SER A 277 9.00 2.55 23.15
CA SER A 277 9.33 1.67 24.29
C SER A 277 8.62 0.32 24.23
N ARG A 278 7.59 0.21 23.39
CA ARG A 278 6.79 -0.99 23.13
C ARG A 278 7.05 -1.63 21.77
N ALA A 279 8.14 -1.26 21.11
CA ALA A 279 8.46 -1.77 19.75
C ALA A 279 8.64 -3.30 19.71
N ASP A 280 9.14 -3.88 20.79
CA ASP A 280 9.35 -5.33 20.92
C ASP A 280 8.09 -6.09 21.38
N ASP A 281 7.03 -5.40 21.84
CA ASP A 281 5.76 -6.01 22.22
C ASP A 281 5.04 -6.54 20.98
N TYR A 282 4.83 -7.85 20.93
CA TYR A 282 4.18 -8.51 19.78
C TYR A 282 2.78 -7.94 19.51
N TYR A 283 1.96 -7.79 20.55
CA TYR A 283 0.59 -7.28 20.38
C TYR A 283 0.54 -5.78 20.09
N SER A 284 1.53 -5.00 20.52
CA SER A 284 1.69 -3.64 20.03
C SER A 284 1.99 -3.62 18.52
N TYR A 285 2.76 -4.58 18.04
CA TYR A 285 3.09 -4.67 16.62
C TYR A 285 1.91 -5.14 15.75
N VAL A 286 1.19 -6.19 16.13
CA VAL A 286 0.13 -6.79 15.29
C VAL A 286 -1.28 -6.30 15.63
N GLY A 287 -1.48 -5.60 16.74
CA GLY A 287 -2.78 -5.13 17.22
C GLY A 287 -2.90 -3.62 17.26
N GLU A 288 -2.12 -2.97 18.11
CA GLU A 288 -2.14 -1.50 18.25
C GLU A 288 -1.83 -0.80 16.92
N ALA A 289 -0.76 -1.22 16.23
CA ALA A 289 -0.39 -0.64 14.94
C ALA A 289 -1.48 -0.82 13.87
N ALA A 290 -2.17 -1.97 13.85
CA ALA A 290 -3.27 -2.20 12.91
C ALA A 290 -4.48 -1.30 13.22
N ALA A 291 -4.84 -1.16 14.49
CA ALA A 291 -5.94 -0.30 14.92
C ALA A 291 -5.65 1.19 14.62
N ASP A 292 -4.43 1.64 14.91
CA ASP A 292 -3.99 3.01 14.60
C ASP A 292 -3.95 3.28 13.09
N PHE A 293 -3.52 2.32 12.29
CA PHE A 293 -3.53 2.47 10.83
C PHE A 293 -4.95 2.73 10.29
N GLU A 294 -5.94 1.98 10.77
CA GLU A 294 -7.34 2.19 10.42
C GLU A 294 -7.91 3.50 10.97
N GLU A 295 -7.55 3.87 12.20
CA GLU A 295 -7.96 5.16 12.79
C GLU A 295 -7.52 6.34 11.90
N LYS A 296 -6.31 6.31 11.34
CA LYS A 296 -5.83 7.37 10.44
C LYS A 296 -6.63 7.42 9.14
N ILE A 297 -6.96 6.28 8.54
CA ILE A 297 -7.86 6.21 7.36
C ILE A 297 -9.23 6.82 7.71
N MET A 298 -9.83 6.40 8.82
CA MET A 298 -11.16 6.83 9.23
C MET A 298 -11.22 8.31 9.61
N SER A 299 -10.14 8.85 10.19
CA SER A 299 -10.07 10.27 10.54
C SER A 299 -10.10 11.17 9.30
N VAL A 300 -9.39 10.79 8.23
CA VAL A 300 -9.43 11.53 6.96
C VAL A 300 -10.78 11.35 6.29
N LYS A 301 -11.35 10.15 6.31
CA LYS A 301 -12.70 9.90 5.77
C LYS A 301 -13.74 10.80 6.42
N ALA A 302 -13.71 10.93 7.74
CA ALA A 302 -14.64 11.80 8.46
C ALA A 302 -14.55 13.27 8.02
N GLN A 303 -13.34 13.79 7.80
CA GLN A 303 -13.14 15.15 7.30
C GLN A 303 -13.65 15.33 5.87
N VAL A 304 -13.44 14.35 4.99
CA VAL A 304 -13.95 14.35 3.62
C VAL A 304 -15.49 14.27 3.62
N ASP A 305 -16.10 13.44 4.47
CA ASP A 305 -17.54 13.30 4.58
C ASP A 305 -18.21 14.62 5.08
N ILE A 306 -17.55 15.36 5.99
CA ILE A 306 -17.98 16.71 6.39
C ILE A 306 -17.99 17.65 5.18
N GLN A 307 -16.91 17.72 4.40
CA GLN A 307 -16.86 18.59 3.23
C GLN A 307 -17.86 18.20 2.14
N LYS A 308 -18.09 16.89 1.96
CA LYS A 308 -19.14 16.38 1.06
C LYS A 308 -20.55 16.83 1.50
N ALA A 309 -20.81 16.85 2.79
CA ALA A 309 -22.08 17.32 3.32
C ALA A 309 -22.27 18.84 3.16
N LEU A 310 -21.18 19.61 3.34
CA LEU A 310 -21.19 21.08 3.18
C LEU A 310 -21.20 21.53 1.71
N HIS A 311 -20.62 20.75 0.81
CA HIS A 311 -20.43 21.07 -0.59
C HIS A 311 -20.78 19.88 -1.50
N PRO A 312 -22.06 19.44 -1.51
CA PRO A 312 -22.48 18.27 -2.28
C PRO A 312 -22.34 18.45 -3.81
N GLU A 313 -22.22 19.68 -4.28
CA GLU A 313 -21.97 20.02 -5.70
C GLU A 313 -20.52 19.82 -6.13
N LYS A 314 -19.58 19.71 -5.18
CA LYS A 314 -18.16 19.51 -5.48
C LYS A 314 -17.80 18.04 -5.49
N ARG A 315 -16.81 17.68 -6.32
CA ARG A 315 -16.21 16.33 -6.23
C ARG A 315 -15.51 16.14 -4.90
N SER A 316 -15.90 15.08 -4.17
CA SER A 316 -15.21 14.66 -2.95
C SER A 316 -13.83 14.08 -3.26
N LEU A 317 -12.91 14.19 -2.31
CA LEU A 317 -11.62 13.52 -2.36
C LEU A 317 -11.79 12.03 -2.01
N MET A 318 -10.92 11.20 -2.58
CA MET A 318 -10.70 9.82 -2.17
C MET A 318 -9.33 9.71 -1.50
N LEU A 319 -9.07 8.62 -0.80
CA LEU A 319 -7.80 8.43 -0.13
C LEU A 319 -6.79 7.72 -1.02
N SER A 320 -5.57 8.24 -1.02
CA SER A 320 -4.35 7.59 -1.47
C SER A 320 -3.46 7.33 -0.25
N VAL A 321 -3.13 6.07 0.04
CA VAL A 321 -2.07 5.74 0.99
C VAL A 321 -0.80 5.52 0.18
N ASP A 322 -0.18 6.62 -0.27
CA ASP A 322 0.84 6.59 -1.33
C ASP A 322 2.28 6.50 -0.81
N GLU A 323 2.43 6.31 0.50
CA GLU A 323 3.57 5.66 1.13
C GLU A 323 3.09 4.81 2.31
N TRP A 324 3.35 3.52 2.24
CA TRP A 324 3.06 2.60 3.33
C TRP A 324 4.00 1.39 3.30
N GLY A 325 4.22 0.81 4.46
CA GLY A 325 5.03 -0.39 4.59
C GLY A 325 5.26 -0.73 6.05
N ALA A 326 5.63 -1.99 6.30
CA ALA A 326 6.02 -2.46 7.61
C ALA A 326 7.55 -2.49 7.66
N HIS A 327 8.14 -1.50 8.32
CA HIS A 327 9.58 -1.42 8.53
C HIS A 327 9.94 -1.85 9.96
N GLY A 328 11.19 -2.25 10.16
CA GLY A 328 11.74 -2.55 11.49
C GLY A 328 11.45 -3.94 12.02
N ALA A 329 10.62 -4.76 11.37
CA ALA A 329 10.47 -6.18 11.70
C ALA A 329 10.99 -7.06 10.56
N ALA A 330 11.53 -8.21 10.93
CA ALA A 330 11.94 -9.25 9.98
C ALA A 330 10.94 -10.43 10.01
N GLY A 331 11.01 -11.27 9.01
CA GLY A 331 10.27 -12.53 9.00
C GLY A 331 8.77 -12.38 8.87
N ILE A 332 8.05 -13.33 9.46
CA ILE A 332 6.59 -13.44 9.30
C ILE A 332 5.82 -12.25 9.90
N LYS A 333 6.33 -11.60 10.95
CA LYS A 333 5.68 -10.41 11.54
C LYS A 333 5.48 -9.31 10.49
N ASN A 334 6.51 -9.06 9.69
CA ASN A 334 6.42 -8.06 8.62
C ASN A 334 5.40 -8.43 7.54
N VAL A 335 5.32 -9.72 7.20
CA VAL A 335 4.34 -10.25 6.23
C VAL A 335 2.91 -10.07 6.75
N LEU A 336 2.67 -10.39 8.04
CA LEU A 336 1.36 -10.18 8.68
C LEU A 336 0.97 -8.69 8.67
N ALA A 337 1.90 -7.80 9.05
CA ALA A 337 1.66 -6.36 9.06
C ALA A 337 1.29 -5.83 7.66
N GLY A 338 2.04 -6.20 6.64
CA GLY A 338 1.71 -5.84 5.26
C GLY A 338 0.35 -6.36 4.81
N ALA A 339 0.01 -7.60 5.16
CA ALA A 339 -1.30 -8.18 4.85
C ALA A 339 -2.45 -7.48 5.62
N MET A 340 -2.22 -7.03 6.87
CA MET A 340 -3.20 -6.22 7.61
C MET A 340 -3.41 -4.84 6.98
N CYS A 341 -2.36 -4.19 6.44
CA CYS A 341 -2.53 -2.97 5.63
C CYS A 341 -3.44 -3.22 4.43
N LEU A 342 -3.19 -4.31 3.69
CA LEU A 342 -4.01 -4.67 2.53
C LEU A 342 -5.45 -5.03 2.93
N ASN A 343 -5.66 -5.72 4.06
CA ASN A 343 -7.01 -5.93 4.62
C ASN A 343 -7.69 -4.59 4.93
N SER A 344 -6.97 -3.62 5.51
CA SER A 344 -7.53 -2.29 5.77
C SER A 344 -7.97 -1.60 4.48
N PHE A 345 -7.20 -1.69 3.39
CA PHE A 345 -7.60 -1.11 2.10
C PHE A 345 -8.84 -1.78 1.52
N VAL A 346 -8.94 -3.10 1.60
CA VAL A 346 -10.12 -3.85 1.17
C VAL A 346 -11.33 -3.48 2.04
N ARG A 347 -11.17 -3.37 3.36
CA ARG A 347 -12.23 -2.99 4.31
C ARG A 347 -12.76 -1.57 4.08
N HIS A 348 -11.93 -0.67 3.58
CA HIS A 348 -12.28 0.71 3.27
C HIS A 348 -12.34 1.00 1.77
N ALA A 349 -12.74 0.02 0.96
CA ALA A 349 -12.79 0.13 -0.51
C ALA A 349 -13.77 1.20 -1.03
N ASP A 350 -14.67 1.71 -0.19
CA ASP A 350 -15.53 2.86 -0.50
C ASP A 350 -14.73 4.18 -0.54
N PHE A 351 -13.58 4.25 0.15
CA PHE A 351 -12.80 5.47 0.33
C PHE A 351 -11.34 5.35 -0.15
N VAL A 352 -10.63 4.26 0.18
CA VAL A 352 -9.25 4.03 -0.26
C VAL A 352 -9.26 3.60 -1.73
N LYS A 353 -8.65 4.41 -2.60
CA LYS A 353 -8.66 4.18 -4.05
C LYS A 353 -7.27 4.12 -4.67
N MET A 354 -6.24 4.43 -3.89
CA MET A 354 -4.85 4.36 -4.32
C MET A 354 -3.97 3.97 -3.15
N GLY A 355 -2.91 3.24 -3.43
CA GLY A 355 -1.87 2.90 -2.49
C GLY A 355 -0.53 2.83 -3.19
N ALA A 356 0.57 3.01 -2.46
CA ALA A 356 1.90 2.80 -3.02
C ALA A 356 2.84 2.20 -1.95
N TYR A 357 3.08 0.90 -2.07
CA TYR A 357 3.97 0.18 -1.17
C TYR A 357 5.42 0.66 -1.30
N THR A 358 6.03 0.99 -0.18
CA THR A 358 7.39 1.52 -0.08
C THR A 358 8.36 0.46 0.46
N MET A 359 9.44 0.09 -0.21
CA MET A 359 9.79 0.40 -1.62
C MET A 359 9.41 -0.79 -2.49
N ALA A 360 9.07 -0.55 -3.76
CA ALA A 360 8.70 -1.61 -4.71
C ALA A 360 9.72 -2.76 -4.78
N THR A 361 11.00 -2.44 -4.70
CA THR A 361 12.08 -3.44 -4.70
C THR A 361 11.99 -4.42 -3.53
N GLY A 362 11.32 -4.07 -2.43
CA GLY A 362 11.05 -4.97 -1.31
C GLY A 362 10.06 -6.10 -1.61
N LEU A 363 9.33 -6.02 -2.74
CA LEU A 363 8.42 -7.11 -3.15
C LEU A 363 9.18 -8.32 -3.69
N LEU A 364 10.33 -8.12 -4.34
CA LEU A 364 11.22 -9.22 -4.74
C LEU A 364 12.46 -9.19 -3.84
N ALA A 365 12.57 -10.16 -2.97
CA ALA A 365 13.68 -10.22 -2.02
C ALA A 365 15.01 -10.49 -2.74
N SER A 366 16.09 -9.92 -2.22
CA SER A 366 17.45 -10.18 -2.67
C SER A 366 18.32 -10.73 -1.54
N ASP A 367 19.15 -11.69 -1.89
CA ASP A 367 20.20 -12.20 -1.02
C ASP A 367 21.49 -11.45 -1.31
N ARG A 368 21.92 -10.62 -0.36
CA ARG A 368 23.11 -9.77 -0.52
C ARG A 368 24.42 -10.55 -0.73
N GLU A 369 24.51 -11.76 -0.15
CA GLU A 369 25.74 -12.57 -0.24
C GLU A 369 25.88 -13.20 -1.62
N SER A 370 24.80 -13.77 -2.15
CA SER A 370 24.81 -14.46 -3.46
C SER A 370 24.42 -13.56 -4.63
N GLY A 371 23.90 -12.37 -4.40
CA GLY A 371 23.33 -11.51 -5.44
C GLY A 371 22.07 -12.08 -6.11
N GLN A 372 21.47 -13.11 -5.53
CA GLN A 372 20.32 -13.80 -6.09
C GLN A 372 18.99 -13.18 -5.61
N TYR A 373 18.01 -13.18 -6.48
CA TYR A 373 16.66 -12.72 -6.18
C TYR A 373 15.71 -13.88 -5.94
N TYR A 374 14.72 -13.69 -5.06
CA TYR A 374 13.72 -14.71 -4.76
C TYR A 374 12.38 -14.13 -4.29
N LYS A 375 11.33 -14.92 -4.48
CA LYS A 375 9.99 -14.59 -4.00
C LYS A 375 9.88 -15.01 -2.52
N SER A 376 9.80 -14.03 -1.64
CA SER A 376 9.61 -14.24 -0.20
C SER A 376 8.12 -14.51 0.13
N PRO A 377 7.77 -14.89 1.37
CA PRO A 377 6.38 -14.95 1.80
C PRO A 377 5.61 -13.65 1.57
N TRP A 378 6.27 -12.49 1.65
CA TRP A 378 5.65 -11.19 1.36
C TRP A 378 5.21 -11.05 -0.11
N PHE A 379 6.04 -11.50 -1.05
CA PHE A 379 5.65 -11.54 -2.47
C PHE A 379 4.34 -12.31 -2.67
N TYR A 380 4.23 -13.48 -2.07
CA TYR A 380 3.05 -14.32 -2.21
C TYR A 380 1.83 -13.76 -1.48
N ALA A 381 2.01 -13.18 -0.29
CA ALA A 381 0.94 -12.50 0.42
C ALA A 381 0.39 -11.31 -0.40
N TYR A 382 1.28 -10.46 -0.94
CA TYR A 382 0.88 -9.36 -1.82
C TYR A 382 0.12 -9.86 -3.05
N LYS A 383 0.60 -10.94 -3.68
CA LYS A 383 -0.03 -11.57 -4.84
C LYS A 383 -1.46 -12.03 -4.53
N MET A 384 -1.71 -12.64 -3.37
CA MET A 384 -3.05 -13.09 -2.97
C MET A 384 -4.07 -11.95 -2.97
N PHE A 385 -3.66 -10.72 -2.68
CA PHE A 385 -4.54 -9.55 -2.76
C PHE A 385 -4.58 -8.96 -4.16
N SER A 386 -3.43 -8.66 -4.75
CA SER A 386 -3.33 -7.88 -6.00
C SER A 386 -3.87 -8.61 -7.22
N THR A 387 -3.97 -9.94 -7.19
CA THR A 387 -4.53 -10.75 -8.29
C THR A 387 -5.94 -11.26 -8.02
N ASN A 388 -6.36 -11.33 -6.76
CA ASN A 388 -7.61 -11.97 -6.38
C ASN A 388 -8.69 -10.99 -5.92
N CYS A 389 -8.32 -9.97 -5.12
CA CYS A 389 -9.27 -9.04 -4.51
C CYS A 389 -9.42 -7.78 -5.38
N LEU A 390 -10.16 -7.87 -6.50
CA LEU A 390 -10.26 -6.82 -7.52
C LEU A 390 -11.71 -6.37 -7.81
N GLY A 391 -12.71 -7.04 -7.22
CA GLY A 391 -14.12 -6.76 -7.42
C GLY A 391 -14.74 -5.92 -6.31
N GLU A 392 -15.83 -6.38 -5.73
CA GLU A 392 -16.53 -5.73 -4.64
C GLU A 392 -16.04 -6.22 -3.28
N SER A 393 -15.88 -5.32 -2.33
CA SER A 393 -15.61 -5.60 -0.93
C SER A 393 -16.91 -5.67 -0.14
N PHE A 394 -17.00 -6.59 0.82
CA PHE A 394 -18.17 -6.86 1.63
C PHE A 394 -17.94 -6.66 3.12
N ASP A 395 -19.00 -6.24 3.81
CA ASP A 395 -19.00 -6.11 5.26
C ASP A 395 -18.66 -7.46 5.92
N THR A 396 -17.60 -7.47 6.72
CA THR A 396 -17.06 -8.66 7.34
C THR A 396 -16.80 -8.41 8.82
N TYR A 397 -17.32 -9.26 9.66
CA TYR A 397 -17.21 -9.14 11.11
C TYR A 397 -16.64 -10.41 11.74
N VAL A 398 -15.71 -10.26 12.67
CA VAL A 398 -15.15 -11.35 13.47
C VAL A 398 -15.67 -11.25 14.89
N SER A 399 -16.30 -12.32 15.38
CA SER A 399 -16.64 -12.48 16.79
C SER A 399 -15.82 -13.62 17.40
N GLY A 400 -15.37 -13.44 18.62
CA GLY A 400 -14.52 -14.40 19.35
C GLY A 400 -13.68 -13.71 20.39
N ASP A 401 -12.61 -14.38 20.80
CA ASP A 401 -11.69 -13.84 21.78
C ASP A 401 -10.93 -12.62 21.22
N THR A 402 -10.66 -11.66 22.09
CA THR A 402 -10.00 -10.39 21.79
C THR A 402 -8.86 -10.14 22.77
N PHE A 403 -8.01 -9.18 22.43
CA PHE A 403 -6.96 -8.65 23.31
C PHE A 403 -7.02 -7.12 23.31
N SER A 404 -6.28 -6.50 24.23
CA SER A 404 -6.09 -5.05 24.30
C SER A 404 -4.62 -4.72 24.12
N SER A 405 -4.31 -3.61 23.44
CA SER A 405 -2.95 -3.12 23.26
C SER A 405 -2.93 -1.60 23.10
N GLY A 406 -2.14 -0.92 23.95
CA GLY A 406 -2.10 0.53 24.00
C GLY A 406 -3.47 1.12 24.37
N PRO A 407 -3.96 2.10 23.61
CA PRO A 407 -5.27 2.69 23.84
C PRO A 407 -6.45 1.90 23.25
N TYR A 408 -6.17 0.77 22.57
CA TYR A 408 -7.18 0.00 21.84
C TYR A 408 -7.59 -1.26 22.59
N ASP A 409 -8.90 -1.41 22.76
CA ASP A 409 -9.52 -2.56 23.38
C ASP A 409 -10.31 -3.41 22.37
N ASN A 410 -10.60 -4.66 22.73
CA ASN A 410 -11.43 -5.56 21.94
C ASN A 410 -10.88 -5.84 20.52
N ILE A 411 -9.57 -5.90 20.35
CA ILE A 411 -8.92 -6.25 19.10
C ILE A 411 -9.09 -7.76 18.86
N PRO A 412 -9.77 -8.21 17.79
CA PRO A 412 -9.90 -9.64 17.51
C PRO A 412 -8.55 -10.29 17.19
N TYR A 413 -8.32 -11.53 17.62
CA TYR A 413 -7.13 -12.29 17.21
C TYR A 413 -7.13 -12.65 15.71
N LEU A 414 -8.30 -12.77 15.10
CA LEU A 414 -8.40 -12.92 13.64
C LEU A 414 -8.76 -11.59 13.01
N ASP A 415 -8.03 -11.21 11.97
CA ASP A 415 -8.35 -10.07 11.10
C ASP A 415 -8.85 -10.61 9.76
N ALA A 416 -10.04 -10.23 9.32
CA ALA A 416 -10.67 -10.82 8.15
C ALA A 416 -11.31 -9.76 7.22
N THR A 417 -11.24 -10.04 5.92
CA THR A 417 -11.95 -9.31 4.87
C THR A 417 -12.53 -10.26 3.83
N ALA A 418 -13.50 -9.77 3.07
CA ALA A 418 -14.08 -10.51 1.97
C ALA A 418 -14.22 -9.61 0.74
N ALA A 419 -13.75 -10.10 -0.41
CA ALA A 419 -13.84 -9.40 -1.68
C ALA A 419 -14.03 -10.38 -2.85
N THR A 420 -14.70 -9.95 -3.92
CA THR A 420 -14.78 -10.77 -5.12
C THR A 420 -13.57 -10.59 -6.05
N SER A 421 -13.39 -11.58 -6.94
CA SER A 421 -12.60 -11.42 -8.15
C SER A 421 -13.17 -10.29 -9.02
N GLU A 422 -12.37 -9.79 -9.98
CA GLU A 422 -12.79 -8.72 -10.88
C GLU A 422 -14.07 -9.08 -11.67
N ASP A 423 -14.22 -10.35 -12.07
CA ASP A 423 -15.39 -10.87 -12.78
C ASP A 423 -16.58 -11.25 -11.88
N GLY A 424 -16.43 -11.09 -10.56
CA GLY A 424 -17.46 -11.35 -9.55
C GLY A 424 -17.78 -12.84 -9.31
N LYS A 425 -17.04 -13.78 -9.93
CA LYS A 425 -17.38 -15.20 -9.86
C LYS A 425 -16.80 -15.95 -8.66
N THR A 426 -15.81 -15.39 -8.02
CA THR A 426 -15.17 -15.96 -6.83
C THR A 426 -15.15 -14.94 -5.71
N LEU A 427 -15.64 -15.34 -4.54
CA LEU A 427 -15.48 -14.59 -3.30
C LEU A 427 -14.22 -15.08 -2.60
N PHE A 428 -13.30 -14.17 -2.36
CA PHE A 428 -12.09 -14.40 -1.58
C PHE A 428 -12.31 -13.91 -0.16
N VAL A 429 -12.21 -14.81 0.82
CA VAL A 429 -12.20 -14.47 2.23
C VAL A 429 -10.77 -14.61 2.72
N THR A 430 -10.15 -13.50 3.08
CA THR A 430 -8.76 -13.45 3.57
C THR A 430 -8.77 -13.27 5.07
N VAL A 431 -8.11 -14.17 5.79
CA VAL A 431 -8.05 -14.21 7.26
C VAL A 431 -6.61 -14.25 7.72
N ILE A 432 -6.27 -13.35 8.65
CA ILE A 432 -4.95 -13.27 9.27
C ILE A 432 -5.11 -13.70 10.73
N ASN A 433 -4.43 -14.77 11.13
CA ASN A 433 -4.31 -15.12 12.55
C ASN A 433 -3.09 -14.42 13.13
N ARG A 434 -3.34 -13.43 14.00
CA ARG A 434 -2.33 -12.65 14.70
C ARG A 434 -2.14 -13.06 16.17
N HIS A 435 -2.62 -14.25 16.57
CA HIS A 435 -2.33 -14.79 17.90
C HIS A 435 -0.86 -15.21 17.98
N GLU A 436 -0.17 -14.82 19.06
CA GLU A 436 1.27 -15.04 19.23
C GLU A 436 1.67 -16.53 19.24
N LYS A 437 0.78 -17.43 19.68
CA LYS A 437 1.13 -18.85 19.92
C LYS A 437 0.11 -19.84 19.35
N ASP A 438 -1.18 -19.47 19.34
CA ASP A 438 -2.24 -20.46 19.20
C ASP A 438 -2.87 -20.44 17.78
N ALA A 439 -3.14 -21.62 17.29
CA ALA A 439 -4.05 -21.81 16.18
C ALA A 439 -5.49 -21.55 16.66
N ILE A 440 -6.29 -20.86 15.82
CA ILE A 440 -7.66 -20.50 16.16
C ILE A 440 -8.62 -21.24 15.24
N LYS A 441 -9.53 -22.02 15.85
CA LYS A 441 -10.63 -22.65 15.13
C LYS A 441 -11.79 -21.68 15.00
N ALA A 442 -12.27 -21.44 13.78
CA ALA A 442 -13.41 -20.56 13.53
C ALA A 442 -14.34 -21.13 12.45
N ASP A 443 -15.58 -20.69 12.51
CA ASP A 443 -16.56 -20.89 11.44
C ASP A 443 -16.64 -19.64 10.56
N ILE A 444 -16.58 -19.83 9.24
CA ILE A 444 -16.83 -18.78 8.24
C ILE A 444 -18.22 -19.01 7.68
N GLN A 445 -19.05 -17.97 7.67
CA GLN A 445 -20.43 -18.04 7.17
C GLN A 445 -20.82 -16.78 6.40
N ASN A 446 -21.71 -16.92 5.42
CA ASN A 446 -22.40 -15.78 4.83
C ASN A 446 -23.70 -15.52 5.61
N VAL A 447 -23.82 -14.31 6.14
CA VAL A 447 -25.03 -13.85 6.87
C VAL A 447 -25.96 -13.02 5.97
N GLY A 448 -25.62 -12.86 4.67
CA GLY A 448 -26.52 -12.33 3.66
C GLY A 448 -27.64 -13.32 3.29
N LYS A 449 -28.43 -13.00 2.26
CA LYS A 449 -29.58 -13.80 1.84
C LYS A 449 -29.24 -15.24 1.47
N ASN A 450 -28.07 -15.47 0.90
CA ASN A 450 -27.68 -16.78 0.37
C ASN A 450 -26.49 -17.32 1.17
N ALA A 451 -26.66 -18.43 1.87
CA ALA A 451 -25.56 -19.17 2.47
C ALA A 451 -24.54 -19.63 1.41
N PHE A 452 -23.30 -19.87 1.79
CA PHE A 452 -22.32 -20.46 0.89
C PHE A 452 -22.82 -21.80 0.36
N ALA A 453 -22.65 -22.01 -0.93
CA ALA A 453 -23.09 -23.27 -1.54
C ALA A 453 -22.23 -24.43 -1.05
N ALA A 454 -22.89 -25.53 -0.63
CA ALA A 454 -22.19 -26.76 -0.29
C ALA A 454 -21.28 -27.22 -1.43
N GLY A 455 -20.04 -27.57 -1.10
CA GLY A 455 -19.05 -27.98 -2.09
C GLY A 455 -17.61 -27.85 -1.55
N ARG A 456 -16.68 -28.03 -2.45
CA ARG A 456 -15.25 -27.94 -2.16
C ARG A 456 -14.75 -26.53 -2.44
N VAL A 457 -13.97 -25.97 -1.52
CA VAL A 457 -13.36 -24.63 -1.59
C VAL A 457 -11.85 -24.77 -1.55
N ASN A 458 -11.15 -24.09 -2.44
CA ASN A 458 -9.69 -24.02 -2.42
C ASN A 458 -9.22 -23.05 -1.34
N VAL A 459 -8.13 -23.41 -0.68
CA VAL A 459 -7.53 -22.66 0.41
C VAL A 459 -6.05 -22.53 0.15
N SER A 460 -5.55 -21.29 0.13
CA SER A 460 -4.13 -20.95 0.05
C SER A 460 -3.69 -20.37 1.39
N SER A 461 -2.61 -20.89 2.00
CA SER A 461 -2.15 -20.44 3.32
C SER A 461 -0.64 -20.17 3.32
N ILE A 462 -0.26 -19.03 3.89
CA ILE A 462 1.11 -18.66 4.23
C ILE A 462 1.22 -18.67 5.75
N GLU A 463 2.20 -19.38 6.28
CA GLU A 463 2.45 -19.47 7.71
C GLU A 463 3.95 -19.49 8.00
N GLY A 464 4.36 -19.09 9.20
CA GLY A 464 5.76 -19.14 9.62
C GLY A 464 5.91 -18.94 11.12
N GLY A 465 7.07 -19.29 11.65
CA GLY A 465 7.46 -18.99 13.02
C GLY A 465 7.92 -17.54 13.18
N LEU A 466 7.77 -16.98 14.38
CA LEU A 466 8.20 -15.60 14.66
C LEU A 466 9.71 -15.40 14.53
N ASP A 467 10.48 -16.47 14.73
CA ASP A 467 11.94 -16.46 14.62
C ASP A 467 12.44 -16.90 13.22
N ASP A 468 11.53 -17.18 12.29
CA ASP A 468 11.89 -17.59 10.94
C ASP A 468 12.58 -16.46 10.19
N THR A 469 13.72 -16.80 9.55
CA THR A 469 14.44 -15.91 8.63
C THR A 469 14.20 -16.34 7.20
N PHE A 470 13.93 -15.38 6.33
CA PHE A 470 13.77 -15.63 4.90
C PHE A 470 15.11 -15.54 4.18
N THR A 471 15.46 -16.58 3.44
CA THR A 471 16.74 -16.67 2.72
C THR A 471 16.53 -17.26 1.34
N TYR A 472 17.46 -17.00 0.42
CA TYR A 472 17.44 -17.59 -0.91
C TYR A 472 17.48 -19.13 -0.88
N ALA A 473 18.19 -19.70 0.08
CA ALA A 473 18.30 -21.17 0.24
C ALA A 473 16.95 -21.85 0.52
N LYS A 474 16.02 -21.16 1.16
CA LYS A 474 14.68 -21.67 1.51
C LYS A 474 13.57 -21.23 0.52
N ARG A 475 13.92 -20.55 -0.60
CA ARG A 475 12.96 -19.91 -1.53
C ARG A 475 11.83 -20.82 -2.02
N ASP A 476 12.10 -22.10 -2.22
CA ASP A 476 11.12 -23.06 -2.73
C ASP A 476 10.05 -23.45 -1.70
N SER A 477 10.24 -23.07 -0.41
CA SER A 477 9.29 -23.34 0.68
C SER A 477 8.34 -22.18 0.97
N TYR A 478 8.46 -21.03 0.29
CA TYR A 478 7.71 -19.83 0.60
C TYR A 478 6.39 -19.68 -0.15
N ALA A 479 6.18 -20.48 -1.19
CA ALA A 479 4.89 -20.51 -1.89
C ALA A 479 3.76 -20.92 -0.94
N PRO A 480 2.54 -20.38 -1.12
CA PRO A 480 1.39 -20.77 -0.30
C PRO A 480 1.17 -22.28 -0.29
N LYS A 481 0.80 -22.80 0.87
CA LYS A 481 0.34 -24.18 1.00
C LYS A 481 -1.09 -24.27 0.47
N GLU A 482 -1.27 -25.04 -0.58
CA GLU A 482 -2.57 -25.26 -1.21
C GLU A 482 -3.28 -26.44 -0.56
N SER A 483 -4.56 -26.25 -0.23
CA SER A 483 -5.42 -27.27 0.34
C SER A 483 -6.88 -27.06 -0.07
N THR A 484 -7.77 -27.90 0.44
CA THR A 484 -9.21 -27.73 0.21
C THR A 484 -10.00 -28.01 1.47
N VAL A 485 -11.13 -27.33 1.63
CA VAL A 485 -12.09 -27.51 2.71
C VAL A 485 -13.49 -27.68 2.11
N ASN A 486 -14.37 -28.34 2.83
CA ASN A 486 -15.77 -28.47 2.40
C ASN A 486 -16.64 -27.40 3.08
N VAL A 487 -17.52 -26.79 2.30
CA VAL A 487 -18.66 -26.06 2.85
C VAL A 487 -19.68 -27.10 3.34
N ALA A 488 -20.02 -27.03 4.60
CA ALA A 488 -21.02 -27.92 5.20
C ALA A 488 -22.45 -27.67 4.62
N ARG A 489 -23.40 -28.55 4.91
CA ARG A 489 -24.77 -28.41 4.40
C ARG A 489 -25.51 -27.18 4.92
N ASP A 490 -25.10 -26.67 6.09
CA ASP A 490 -25.60 -25.45 6.69
C ASP A 490 -24.94 -24.15 6.13
N GLY A 491 -24.06 -24.29 5.12
CA GLY A 491 -23.39 -23.19 4.46
C GLY A 491 -22.18 -22.66 5.20
N LYS A 492 -21.65 -23.38 6.20
CA LYS A 492 -20.47 -22.97 6.95
C LYS A 492 -19.21 -23.65 6.49
N ILE A 493 -18.09 -22.95 6.66
CA ILE A 493 -16.73 -23.49 6.53
C ILE A 493 -16.09 -23.44 7.90
N THR A 494 -15.78 -24.61 8.47
CA THR A 494 -14.99 -24.70 9.71
C THR A 494 -13.54 -24.90 9.36
N TYR A 495 -12.66 -24.02 9.88
CA TYR A 495 -11.22 -24.08 9.63
C TYR A 495 -10.41 -23.76 10.89
N THR A 496 -9.21 -24.33 11.00
CA THR A 496 -8.25 -24.01 12.05
C THR A 496 -7.12 -23.22 11.43
N PHE A 497 -7.08 -21.93 11.75
CA PHE A 497 -6.07 -20.98 11.28
C PHE A 497 -4.78 -21.18 12.09
N PRO A 498 -3.66 -21.59 11.49
CA PRO A 498 -2.39 -21.66 12.19
C PRO A 498 -2.02 -20.31 12.81
N ALA A 499 -1.25 -20.31 13.89
CA ALA A 499 -0.66 -19.08 14.41
C ALA A 499 0.21 -18.43 13.31
N HIS A 500 0.28 -17.09 13.30
CA HIS A 500 1.09 -16.30 12.36
C HIS A 500 0.81 -16.69 10.88
N SER A 501 -0.46 -16.80 10.51
CA SER A 501 -0.85 -17.21 9.16
C SER A 501 -1.70 -16.19 8.43
N ILE A 502 -1.62 -16.22 7.11
CA ILE A 502 -2.51 -15.54 6.17
C ILE A 502 -3.18 -16.65 5.36
N THR A 503 -4.48 -16.77 5.48
CA THR A 503 -5.26 -17.82 4.80
C THR A 503 -6.33 -17.20 3.92
N GLN A 504 -6.40 -17.61 2.66
CA GLN A 504 -7.39 -17.11 1.71
C GLN A 504 -8.23 -18.28 1.16
N PHE A 505 -9.55 -18.13 1.21
CA PHE A 505 -10.53 -19.07 0.71
C PHE A 505 -11.08 -18.57 -0.62
N ALA A 506 -11.07 -19.39 -1.66
CA ALA A 506 -11.65 -19.08 -2.97
C ALA A 506 -13.03 -19.76 -3.08
N ILE A 507 -14.09 -19.04 -2.72
CA ILE A 507 -15.47 -19.54 -2.65
C ILE A 507 -16.21 -19.16 -3.94
N PRO A 508 -16.71 -20.14 -4.73
CA PRO A 508 -17.50 -19.83 -5.93
C PRO A 508 -18.78 -19.05 -5.59
N VAL A 509 -19.01 -17.94 -6.29
CA VAL A 509 -20.26 -17.17 -6.24
C VAL A 509 -21.23 -17.78 -7.27
N LYS A 510 -22.48 -18.05 -6.86
CA LYS A 510 -23.54 -18.60 -7.74
C LYS A 510 -24.43 -17.51 -8.28
#